data_cf6c8395ad1775f2d3f093f9269ecca7
#
_entry.id   cf6c8395ad1775f2d3f093f9269ecca7
#
_cell.length_a   1.000
_cell.length_b   1.000
_cell.length_c   1.000
_cell.angle_alpha   90.00
_cell.angle_beta   90.00
_cell.angle_gamma   90.00
#
_symmetry.space_group_name_H-M   'P 1'
#
loop_
_entity.id
_entity.type
_entity.pdbx_description
1 polymer ?
#
loop_
_entity_poly.entity_id
_entity_poly.type
_entity_poly.pdbx_seq_one_letter_code
_entity_poly.pdbx_strand_id
1 'polypeptide(L)'
;DVGTLNSYWEANMELIDIIPVFNLYEEFWKIYTRTDAIPPQYISSDAFIEKSIIGDGSEIYGKVYNSVIGSGVVIEEGAVVRDSIIMQDTVIGKNTSVEKAIIAEEVVIGDNVEIGVGEEAENVLKPKIYNSGLVTIGECTVIPDGVKIGKNTAVSGETKPEDYPNGELVGGGVIILSLIHI
;
A
#
# COMPACT_ATOMS: atom_id res chain seq x y z
N ASP A 1 4.21 -9.85 -17.60
CA ASP A 1 4.55 -10.88 -16.63
C ASP A 1 4.55 -10.28 -15.24
N VAL A 2 3.81 -10.85 -14.31
CA VAL A 2 3.70 -10.40 -12.90
C VAL A 2 4.27 -11.44 -11.94
N GLY A 3 5.30 -12.16 -12.36
CA GLY A 3 5.95 -13.22 -11.57
C GLY A 3 6.80 -12.75 -10.39
N THR A 4 7.01 -11.44 -10.22
CA THR A 4 7.75 -10.84 -9.10
C THR A 4 6.97 -9.66 -8.52
N LEU A 5 7.27 -9.27 -7.27
CA LEU A 5 6.66 -8.09 -6.64
C LEU A 5 6.95 -6.81 -7.44
N ASN A 6 8.16 -6.68 -7.96
CA ASN A 6 8.53 -5.53 -8.78
C ASN A 6 7.73 -5.48 -10.09
N SER A 7 7.62 -6.60 -10.82
CA SER A 7 6.83 -6.62 -12.07
C SER A 7 5.33 -6.44 -11.82
N TYR A 8 4.82 -6.88 -10.67
CA TYR A 8 3.45 -6.59 -10.24
C TYR A 8 3.26 -5.10 -9.96
N TRP A 9 4.20 -4.48 -9.24
CA TRP A 9 4.17 -3.04 -8.97
C TRP A 9 4.25 -2.22 -10.28
N GLU A 10 5.20 -2.55 -11.16
CA GLU A 10 5.37 -1.89 -12.47
C GLU A 10 4.09 -1.99 -13.32
N ALA A 11 3.48 -3.18 -13.40
CA ALA A 11 2.26 -3.38 -14.17
C ALA A 11 1.07 -2.54 -13.66
N ASN A 12 0.98 -2.33 -12.34
CA ASN A 12 -0.04 -1.45 -11.76
C ASN A 12 0.28 0.03 -12.03
N MET A 13 1.54 0.43 -11.98
CA MET A 13 1.94 1.82 -12.31
C MET A 13 1.72 2.14 -13.78
N GLU A 14 1.87 1.17 -14.68
CA GLU A 14 1.55 1.33 -16.11
C GLU A 14 0.06 1.62 -16.37
N LEU A 15 -0.86 1.13 -15.51
CA LEU A 15 -2.30 1.39 -15.65
C LEU A 15 -2.67 2.86 -15.49
N ILE A 16 -1.87 3.61 -14.75
CA ILE A 16 -2.11 5.03 -14.48
C ILE A 16 -1.35 5.97 -15.40
N ASP A 17 -0.64 5.46 -16.39
CA ASP A 17 -0.02 6.28 -17.42
C ASP A 17 -1.05 6.89 -18.38
N ILE A 18 -0.69 8.01 -18.99
CA ILE A 18 -1.56 8.75 -19.93
C ILE A 18 -1.97 7.88 -21.12
N ILE A 19 -1.05 7.02 -21.58
CA ILE A 19 -1.30 6.05 -22.66
C ILE A 19 -0.85 4.68 -22.12
N PRO A 20 -1.70 3.99 -21.34
CA PRO A 20 -1.33 2.70 -20.78
C PRO A 20 -1.24 1.65 -21.90
N VAL A 21 -0.29 0.73 -21.77
CA VAL A 21 -0.18 -0.44 -22.68
C VAL A 21 -1.43 -1.30 -22.56
N PHE A 22 -2.02 -1.39 -21.38
CA PHE A 22 -3.27 -2.06 -21.10
C PHE A 22 -4.31 -1.02 -20.63
N ASN A 23 -5.34 -0.79 -21.46
CA ASN A 23 -6.37 0.20 -21.18
C ASN A 23 -7.58 -0.43 -20.46
N LEU A 24 -7.79 -0.09 -19.21
CA LEU A 24 -8.96 -0.55 -18.43
C LEU A 24 -10.29 -0.01 -18.98
N TYR A 25 -10.28 1.07 -19.76
CA TYR A 25 -11.46 1.73 -20.33
C TYR A 25 -11.75 1.28 -21.77
N GLU A 26 -11.15 0.17 -22.23
CA GLU A 26 -11.37 -0.35 -23.57
C GLU A 26 -12.83 -0.80 -23.76
N GLU A 27 -13.54 -0.15 -24.68
CA GLU A 27 -14.96 -0.41 -24.92
C GLU A 27 -15.22 -1.74 -25.67
N PHE A 28 -14.27 -2.15 -26.52
CA PHE A 28 -14.41 -3.35 -27.36
C PHE A 28 -13.99 -4.63 -26.63
N TRP A 29 -13.23 -4.52 -25.58
CA TRP A 29 -12.77 -5.66 -24.77
C TRP A 29 -12.98 -5.37 -23.29
N LYS A 30 -14.24 -5.47 -22.87
CA LYS A 30 -14.60 -5.26 -21.45
C LYS A 30 -14.17 -6.44 -20.60
N ILE A 31 -13.45 -6.16 -19.54
CA ILE A 31 -13.11 -7.13 -18.50
C ILE A 31 -14.16 -7.03 -17.41
N TYR A 32 -14.86 -8.15 -17.18
CA TYR A 32 -15.88 -8.24 -16.15
C TYR A 32 -15.30 -8.93 -14.92
N THR A 33 -15.54 -8.33 -13.74
CA THR A 33 -15.23 -8.93 -12.46
C THR A 33 -16.48 -8.88 -11.58
N ARG A 34 -16.52 -9.71 -10.55
CA ARG A 34 -17.56 -9.59 -9.53
C ARG A 34 -17.25 -8.36 -8.69
N THR A 35 -18.18 -7.41 -8.67
CA THR A 35 -18.14 -6.25 -7.77
C THR A 35 -19.36 -6.28 -6.88
N ASP A 36 -19.17 -6.07 -5.58
CA ASP A 36 -20.26 -5.83 -4.67
C ASP A 36 -20.79 -4.40 -4.88
N ALA A 37 -22.06 -4.18 -4.56
CA ALA A 37 -22.66 -2.84 -4.68
C ALA A 37 -22.17 -1.97 -3.52
N ILE A 38 -21.11 -1.21 -3.76
CA ILE A 38 -20.51 -0.25 -2.83
C ILE A 38 -20.75 1.18 -3.32
N PRO A 39 -20.80 2.18 -2.41
CA PRO A 39 -21.02 3.57 -2.82
C PRO A 39 -19.82 4.09 -3.65
N PRO A 40 -20.01 5.18 -4.41
CA PRO A 40 -18.90 5.90 -5.02
C PRO A 40 -17.88 6.35 -3.98
N GLN A 41 -16.64 6.59 -4.43
CA GLN A 41 -15.58 7.14 -3.60
C GLN A 41 -15.93 8.55 -3.09
N TYR A 42 -15.54 8.85 -1.86
CA TYR A 42 -15.63 10.18 -1.25
C TYR A 42 -14.25 10.87 -1.24
N ILE A 43 -14.20 12.08 -1.76
CA ILE A 43 -12.99 12.90 -1.77
C ILE A 43 -13.25 14.17 -0.95
N SER A 44 -12.50 14.36 0.13
CA SER A 44 -12.60 15.55 0.99
C SER A 44 -12.15 16.82 0.26
N SER A 45 -12.64 17.97 0.71
CA SER A 45 -12.23 19.28 0.18
C SER A 45 -10.73 19.57 0.30
N ASP A 46 -10.08 19.01 1.30
CA ASP A 46 -8.64 19.22 1.59
C ASP A 46 -7.77 18.09 1.02
N ALA A 47 -8.38 17.07 0.43
CA ALA A 47 -7.68 15.99 -0.24
C ALA A 47 -7.04 16.46 -1.55
N PHE A 48 -5.94 15.80 -1.93
CA PHE A 48 -5.30 16.04 -3.21
C PHE A 48 -4.98 14.71 -3.90
N ILE A 49 -5.43 14.57 -5.15
CA ILE A 49 -5.19 13.34 -5.93
C ILE A 49 -4.55 13.74 -7.27
N GLU A 50 -3.43 13.11 -7.59
CA GLU A 50 -2.72 13.30 -8.84
C GLU A 50 -2.32 11.95 -9.43
N LYS A 51 -2.60 11.74 -10.72
CA LYS A 51 -2.18 10.57 -11.50
C LYS A 51 -2.43 9.25 -10.74
N SER A 52 -3.68 8.98 -10.32
CA SER A 52 -4.01 7.82 -9.49
C SER A 52 -5.35 7.22 -9.87
N ILE A 53 -5.51 5.91 -9.61
CA ILE A 53 -6.78 5.21 -9.70
C ILE A 53 -7.33 5.04 -8.28
N ILE A 54 -8.60 5.40 -8.07
CA ILE A 54 -9.27 5.29 -6.78
C ILE A 54 -10.48 4.36 -6.94
N GLY A 55 -10.52 3.29 -6.16
CA GLY A 55 -11.64 2.33 -6.14
C GLY A 55 -12.90 2.87 -5.47
N ASP A 56 -14.03 2.30 -5.82
CA ASP A 56 -15.32 2.65 -5.23
C ASP A 56 -15.33 2.40 -3.70
N GLY A 57 -16.15 3.15 -2.96
CA GLY A 57 -16.26 3.05 -1.52
C GLY A 57 -15.08 3.62 -0.73
N SER A 58 -14.04 4.12 -1.41
CA SER A 58 -12.89 4.71 -0.73
C SER A 58 -13.19 6.10 -0.20
N GLU A 59 -12.56 6.46 0.93
CA GLU A 59 -12.66 7.77 1.56
C GLU A 59 -11.25 8.40 1.62
N ILE A 60 -11.06 9.50 0.89
CA ILE A 60 -9.76 10.16 0.78
C ILE A 60 -9.82 11.54 1.45
N TYR A 61 -9.12 11.66 2.57
CA TYR A 61 -8.93 12.91 3.32
C TYR A 61 -7.49 13.44 3.18
N GLY A 62 -6.55 12.59 2.79
CA GLY A 62 -5.13 12.88 2.60
C GLY A 62 -4.74 13.17 1.16
N LYS A 63 -3.49 12.92 0.83
CA LYS A 63 -2.90 13.18 -0.49
C LYS A 63 -2.45 11.87 -1.15
N VAL A 64 -2.78 11.70 -2.42
CA VAL A 64 -2.46 10.50 -3.20
C VAL A 64 -1.77 10.91 -4.49
N TYR A 65 -0.61 10.34 -4.75
CA TYR A 65 0.20 10.61 -5.94
C TYR A 65 0.63 9.29 -6.59
N ASN A 66 0.46 9.21 -7.91
CA ASN A 66 0.97 8.11 -8.73
C ASN A 66 0.71 6.72 -8.10
N SER A 67 -0.53 6.47 -7.65
CA SER A 67 -0.86 5.28 -6.85
C SER A 67 -2.15 4.62 -7.32
N VAL A 68 -2.25 3.32 -7.04
CA VAL A 68 -3.46 2.54 -7.28
C VAL A 68 -4.10 2.20 -5.93
N ILE A 69 -5.29 2.72 -5.71
CA ILE A 69 -6.06 2.58 -4.47
C ILE A 69 -7.25 1.67 -4.74
N GLY A 70 -7.34 0.57 -4.01
CA GLY A 70 -8.43 -0.40 -4.07
C GLY A 70 -9.73 0.14 -3.51
N SER A 71 -10.77 -0.68 -3.54
CA SER A 71 -12.10 -0.34 -3.03
C SER A 71 -12.12 -0.30 -1.50
N GLY A 72 -12.93 0.59 -0.91
CA GLY A 72 -13.12 0.66 0.53
C GLY A 72 -11.92 1.17 1.34
N VAL A 73 -10.90 1.70 0.67
CA VAL A 73 -9.70 2.23 1.34
C VAL A 73 -9.98 3.57 2.00
N VAL A 74 -9.52 3.74 3.23
CA VAL A 74 -9.57 5.02 3.95
C VAL A 74 -8.16 5.60 4.05
N ILE A 75 -7.98 6.83 3.56
CA ILE A 75 -6.75 7.60 3.69
C ILE A 75 -7.04 8.84 4.54
N GLU A 76 -6.59 8.81 5.77
CA GLU A 76 -6.90 9.81 6.79
C GLU A 76 -6.23 11.18 6.56
N GLU A 77 -6.65 12.17 7.34
CA GLU A 77 -6.15 13.54 7.27
C GLU A 77 -4.63 13.62 7.45
N GLY A 78 -3.96 14.40 6.62
CA GLY A 78 -2.52 14.58 6.67
C GLY A 78 -1.71 13.40 6.12
N ALA A 79 -2.34 12.26 5.82
CA ALA A 79 -1.66 11.13 5.21
C ALA A 79 -1.21 11.45 3.78
N VAL A 80 -0.10 10.86 3.35
CA VAL A 80 0.46 11.01 2.00
C VAL A 80 0.84 9.63 1.45
N VAL A 81 0.26 9.25 0.33
CA VAL A 81 0.56 7.99 -0.37
C VAL A 81 1.18 8.31 -1.72
N ARG A 82 2.35 7.71 -2.02
CA ARG A 82 3.09 7.89 -3.28
C ARG A 82 3.56 6.56 -3.85
N ASP A 83 3.52 6.45 -5.17
CA ASP A 83 4.10 5.33 -5.93
C ASP A 83 3.72 3.95 -5.35
N SER A 84 2.49 3.81 -4.85
CA SER A 84 2.08 2.67 -4.04
C SER A 84 0.82 2.02 -4.55
N ILE A 85 0.67 0.75 -4.20
CA ILE A 85 -0.53 -0.04 -4.41
C ILE A 85 -1.12 -0.31 -3.03
N ILE A 86 -2.33 0.19 -2.79
CA ILE A 86 -3.09 -0.05 -1.57
C ILE A 86 -4.31 -0.89 -1.95
N MET A 87 -4.37 -2.12 -1.44
CA MET A 87 -5.48 -3.03 -1.75
C MET A 87 -6.71 -2.72 -0.88
N GLN A 88 -7.79 -3.42 -1.16
CA GLN A 88 -9.12 -3.14 -0.61
C GLN A 88 -9.19 -3.15 0.92
N ASP A 89 -10.15 -2.38 1.44
CA ASP A 89 -10.51 -2.33 2.86
C ASP A 89 -9.35 -1.99 3.82
N THR A 90 -8.33 -1.30 3.31
CA THR A 90 -7.15 -0.88 4.06
C THR A 90 -7.32 0.54 4.61
N VAL A 91 -6.85 0.76 5.83
CA VAL A 91 -6.87 2.07 6.50
C VAL A 91 -5.45 2.60 6.66
N ILE A 92 -5.23 3.82 6.18
CA ILE A 92 -4.00 4.59 6.37
C ILE A 92 -4.27 5.71 7.37
N GLY A 93 -3.66 5.62 8.54
CA GLY A 93 -3.87 6.55 9.65
C GLY A 93 -3.36 7.97 9.40
N LYS A 94 -3.69 8.88 10.33
CA LYS A 94 -3.41 10.31 10.21
C LYS A 94 -1.92 10.61 10.15
N ASN A 95 -1.54 11.59 9.32
CA ASN A 95 -0.16 12.05 9.15
C ASN A 95 0.83 10.93 8.76
N THR A 96 0.34 9.81 8.27
CA THR A 96 1.16 8.67 7.84
C THR A 96 1.67 8.89 6.42
N SER A 97 2.93 8.59 6.18
CA SER A 97 3.53 8.62 4.84
C SER A 97 3.81 7.22 4.33
N VAL A 98 3.37 6.95 3.11
CA VAL A 98 3.58 5.68 2.41
C VAL A 98 4.25 5.97 1.08
N GLU A 99 5.44 5.42 0.87
CA GLU A 99 6.20 5.57 -0.36
C GLU A 99 6.67 4.21 -0.87
N LYS A 100 6.40 3.95 -2.14
CA LYS A 100 6.83 2.76 -2.88
C LYS A 100 6.52 1.45 -2.15
N ALA A 101 5.24 1.24 -1.87
CA ALA A 101 4.75 0.08 -1.13
C ALA A 101 3.70 -0.72 -1.88
N ILE A 102 3.61 -2.00 -1.57
CA ILE A 102 2.49 -2.87 -1.88
C ILE A 102 1.86 -3.25 -0.53
N ILE A 103 0.67 -2.75 -0.28
CA ILE A 103 -0.09 -3.00 0.94
C ILE A 103 -1.30 -3.85 0.57
N ALA A 104 -1.38 -5.05 1.14
CA ALA A 104 -2.45 -6.00 0.88
C ALA A 104 -3.79 -5.55 1.49
N GLU A 105 -4.81 -6.36 1.34
CA GLU A 105 -6.16 -6.10 1.83
C GLU A 105 -6.29 -6.16 3.35
N GLU A 106 -7.29 -5.44 3.87
CA GLU A 106 -7.67 -5.44 5.29
C GLU A 106 -6.52 -5.04 6.24
N VAL A 107 -5.59 -4.22 5.78
CA VAL A 107 -4.47 -3.71 6.57
C VAL A 107 -4.89 -2.46 7.33
N VAL A 108 -4.48 -2.35 8.60
CA VAL A 108 -4.65 -1.15 9.41
C VAL A 108 -3.29 -0.57 9.75
N ILE A 109 -3.01 0.62 9.22
CA ILE A 109 -1.79 1.38 9.54
C ILE A 109 -2.16 2.52 10.47
N GLY A 110 -1.46 2.58 11.60
CA GLY A 110 -1.67 3.60 12.62
C GLY A 110 -1.31 5.02 12.19
N ASP A 111 -1.40 5.94 13.13
CA ASP A 111 -1.10 7.35 12.92
C ASP A 111 0.42 7.62 12.97
N ASN A 112 0.86 8.65 12.24
CA ASN A 112 2.26 9.11 12.23
C ASN A 112 3.29 8.02 11.86
N VAL A 113 2.91 7.06 11.03
CA VAL A 113 3.77 5.99 10.51
C VAL A 113 4.52 6.49 9.27
N GLU A 114 5.77 6.08 9.11
CA GLU A 114 6.58 6.39 7.94
C GLU A 114 6.98 5.08 7.23
N ILE A 115 6.49 4.84 6.01
CA ILE A 115 6.75 3.63 5.22
C ILE A 115 7.57 3.96 3.99
N GLY A 116 8.62 3.17 3.70
CA GLY A 116 9.49 3.34 2.54
C GLY A 116 10.66 4.31 2.79
N VAL A 117 10.99 4.55 4.05
CA VAL A 117 12.03 5.51 4.46
C VAL A 117 13.42 4.89 4.57
N GLY A 118 14.43 5.75 4.68
CA GLY A 118 15.83 5.33 4.90
C GLY A 118 16.54 4.78 3.67
N GLU A 119 17.72 4.24 3.91
CA GLU A 119 18.56 3.67 2.87
C GLU A 119 18.07 2.28 2.44
N GLU A 120 18.34 1.94 1.19
CA GLU A 120 18.00 0.63 0.64
C GLU A 120 19.04 -0.40 1.12
N ALA A 121 18.58 -1.46 1.77
CA ALA A 121 19.41 -2.57 2.19
C ALA A 121 18.86 -3.89 1.64
N GLU A 122 19.73 -4.90 1.53
CA GLU A 122 19.32 -6.24 1.08
C GLU A 122 18.43 -6.90 2.12
N ASN A 123 17.34 -7.54 1.69
CA ASN A 123 16.42 -8.23 2.59
C ASN A 123 17.08 -9.45 3.23
N VAL A 124 17.00 -9.52 4.57
CA VAL A 124 17.67 -10.54 5.39
C VAL A 124 17.14 -11.96 5.18
N LEU A 125 15.91 -12.12 4.72
CA LEU A 125 15.24 -13.43 4.60
C LEU A 125 15.13 -13.89 3.14
N LYS A 126 14.64 -13.03 2.24
CA LYS A 126 14.36 -13.37 0.84
C LYS A 126 14.78 -12.22 -0.11
N PRO A 127 16.07 -11.98 -0.31
CA PRO A 127 16.56 -10.82 -1.09
C PRO A 127 16.13 -10.84 -2.57
N LYS A 128 15.84 -12.02 -3.12
CA LYS A 128 15.33 -12.15 -4.48
C LYS A 128 13.84 -11.81 -4.64
N ILE A 129 13.12 -11.76 -3.53
CA ILE A 129 11.67 -11.46 -3.51
C ILE A 129 11.44 -10.03 -3.05
N TYR A 130 12.00 -9.66 -1.91
CA TYR A 130 11.85 -8.34 -1.32
C TYR A 130 13.04 -7.46 -1.71
N ASN A 131 12.87 -6.72 -2.80
CA ASN A 131 13.93 -5.90 -3.42
C ASN A 131 13.34 -4.67 -4.12
N SER A 132 14.14 -3.98 -4.90
CA SER A 132 13.73 -2.82 -5.72
C SER A 132 13.19 -1.63 -4.91
N GLY A 133 13.56 -1.54 -3.63
CA GLY A 133 13.10 -0.48 -2.73
C GLY A 133 11.66 -0.65 -2.24
N LEU A 134 10.95 -1.71 -2.64
CA LEU A 134 9.56 -1.94 -2.28
C LEU A 134 9.40 -2.35 -0.81
N VAL A 135 8.38 -1.78 -0.16
CA VAL A 135 7.86 -2.27 1.12
C VAL A 135 6.65 -3.16 0.84
N THR A 136 6.60 -4.33 1.47
CA THR A 136 5.48 -5.27 1.30
C THR A 136 4.80 -5.50 2.64
N ILE A 137 3.50 -5.21 2.72
CA ILE A 137 2.69 -5.46 3.91
C ILE A 137 1.61 -6.47 3.55
N GLY A 138 1.59 -7.60 4.27
CA GLY A 138 0.67 -8.71 4.05
C GLY A 138 -0.76 -8.39 4.52
N GLU A 139 -1.71 -9.21 4.08
CA GLU A 139 -3.13 -9.07 4.42
C GLU A 139 -3.38 -9.11 5.93
N CYS A 140 -4.46 -8.45 6.38
CA CYS A 140 -4.89 -8.39 7.78
C CYS A 140 -3.79 -7.91 8.75
N THR A 141 -2.77 -7.20 8.26
CA THR A 141 -1.67 -6.70 9.09
C THR A 141 -2.09 -5.44 9.85
N VAL A 142 -1.67 -5.34 11.11
CA VAL A 142 -1.81 -4.13 11.92
C VAL A 142 -0.44 -3.55 12.17
N ILE A 143 -0.24 -2.28 11.83
CA ILE A 143 0.98 -1.49 12.10
C ILE A 143 0.66 -0.47 13.18
N PRO A 144 1.38 -0.46 14.32
CA PRO A 144 1.13 0.50 15.39
C PRO A 144 1.56 1.93 15.03
N ASP A 145 1.08 2.90 15.79
CA ASP A 145 1.37 4.31 15.60
C ASP A 145 2.88 4.62 15.71
N GLY A 146 3.33 5.58 14.93
CA GLY A 146 4.64 6.23 15.06
C GLY A 146 5.83 5.40 14.65
N VAL A 147 5.64 4.22 14.06
CA VAL A 147 6.77 3.38 13.61
C VAL A 147 7.29 3.80 12.23
N LYS A 148 8.55 3.48 11.99
CA LYS A 148 9.21 3.67 10.70
C LYS A 148 9.53 2.32 10.06
N ILE A 149 9.22 2.17 8.78
CA ILE A 149 9.46 0.95 8.02
C ILE A 149 10.34 1.28 6.82
N GLY A 150 11.51 0.67 6.78
CA GLY A 150 12.51 0.87 5.75
C GLY A 150 12.21 0.13 4.45
N LYS A 151 13.02 0.37 3.44
CA LYS A 151 12.91 -0.22 2.10
C LYS A 151 13.27 -1.71 2.07
N ASN A 152 12.78 -2.45 1.07
CA ASN A 152 13.01 -3.90 0.91
C ASN A 152 12.55 -4.74 2.11
N THR A 153 11.55 -4.28 2.84
CA THR A 153 11.02 -4.94 4.04
C THR A 153 9.76 -5.74 3.74
N ALA A 154 9.47 -6.70 4.61
CA ALA A 154 8.21 -7.44 4.60
C ALA A 154 7.64 -7.51 6.01
N VAL A 155 6.37 -7.12 6.16
CA VAL A 155 5.65 -7.15 7.43
C VAL A 155 4.34 -7.89 7.25
N SER A 156 4.00 -8.79 8.19
CA SER A 156 2.73 -9.51 8.19
C SER A 156 2.31 -9.88 9.61
N GLY A 157 1.02 -9.74 9.88
CA GLY A 157 0.37 -10.07 11.14
C GLY A 157 0.08 -8.85 12.03
N GLU A 158 -0.56 -9.08 13.17
CA GLU A 158 -0.86 -8.03 14.14
C GLU A 158 0.41 -7.66 14.92
N THR A 159 1.12 -6.63 14.44
CA THR A 159 2.35 -6.17 15.07
C THR A 159 2.10 -5.18 16.20
N LYS A 160 3.03 -5.11 17.13
CA LYS A 160 2.97 -4.24 18.31
C LYS A 160 4.22 -3.37 18.38
N PRO A 161 4.21 -2.26 19.15
CA PRO A 161 5.38 -1.39 19.29
C PRO A 161 6.67 -2.13 19.68
N GLU A 162 6.53 -3.24 20.45
CA GLU A 162 7.67 -4.05 20.89
C GLU A 162 8.35 -4.81 19.75
N ASP A 163 7.66 -5.03 18.64
CA ASP A 163 8.21 -5.71 17.46
C ASP A 163 9.14 -4.80 16.64
N TYR A 164 9.15 -3.48 16.96
CA TYR A 164 9.95 -2.46 16.28
C TYR A 164 11.03 -1.90 17.21
N PRO A 165 12.24 -2.44 17.20
CA PRO A 165 13.34 -1.92 18.02
C PRO A 165 13.57 -0.41 17.76
N ASN A 166 13.55 0.40 18.80
CA ASN A 166 13.62 1.86 18.70
C ASN A 166 12.52 2.52 17.84
N GLY A 167 11.37 1.84 17.64
CA GLY A 167 10.27 2.33 16.80
C GLY A 167 10.52 2.18 15.30
N GLU A 168 11.47 1.33 14.88
CA GLU A 168 11.85 1.21 13.48
C GLU A 168 12.09 -0.25 13.05
N LEU A 169 11.64 -0.58 11.84
CA LEU A 169 12.10 -1.73 11.07
C LEU A 169 13.04 -1.21 9.98
N VAL A 170 14.33 -1.39 10.18
CA VAL A 170 15.36 -0.92 9.23
C VAL A 170 15.25 -1.58 7.86
N GLY A 171 15.80 -0.96 6.84
CA GLY A 171 15.82 -1.50 5.47
C GLY A 171 16.29 -2.96 5.42
N GLY A 172 15.60 -3.77 4.61
CA GLY A 172 15.82 -5.21 4.51
C GLY A 172 15.25 -6.06 5.64
N GLY A 173 14.66 -5.46 6.67
CA GLY A 173 14.07 -6.16 7.81
C GLY A 173 12.82 -6.96 7.46
N VAL A 174 12.47 -7.93 8.32
CA VAL A 174 11.28 -8.77 8.15
C VAL A 174 10.61 -8.98 9.51
N ILE A 175 9.29 -8.75 9.57
CA ILE A 175 8.42 -9.14 10.69
C ILE A 175 7.29 -9.98 10.10
N ILE A 176 7.27 -11.27 10.39
CA ILE A 176 6.19 -12.18 9.97
C ILE A 176 5.67 -12.87 11.22
N LEU A 177 4.51 -12.39 11.70
CA LEU A 177 3.80 -12.99 12.79
C LEU A 177 2.77 -13.96 12.22
N SER A 178 2.83 -15.23 12.64
CA SER A 178 1.85 -16.23 12.24
C SER A 178 0.49 -15.88 12.86
N LEU A 179 -0.52 -15.67 12.03
CA LEU A 179 -1.91 -15.65 12.49
C LEU A 179 -2.27 -17.10 12.88
N ILE A 180 -2.06 -17.45 14.14
CA ILE A 180 -2.61 -18.69 14.67
C ILE A 180 -4.09 -18.42 14.90
N HIS A 181 -4.93 -18.78 13.93
CA HIS A 181 -6.35 -18.92 14.18
C HIS A 181 -6.54 -20.15 15.08
N ILE A 182 -6.83 -19.90 16.36
CA ILE A 182 -7.31 -20.93 17.29
C ILE A 182 -8.81 -21.11 17.08
#